data_33f3a5379f317f7ec9c8fc25cb801287
#
_entry.id   33f3a5379f317f7ec9c8fc25cb801287
#
_cell.length_a   1.000
_cell.length_b   1.000
_cell.length_c   1.000
_cell.angle_alpha   90.00
_cell.angle_beta   90.00
_cell.angle_gamma   90.00
#
_symmetry.space_group_name_H-M   'P 1'
#
loop_
_entity.id
_entity.type
_entity.pdbx_description
1 polymer ?
#
loop_
_entity_poly.entity_id
_entity_poly.type
_entity_poly.pdbx_seq_one_letter_code
_entity_poly.pdbx_strand_id
1 'polypeptide(L)'
;MSYRGSRRGSRRGVRSLAAVFAATLLTGVLTACGAGADDGPADTITIGYQPGLGYATLLVIKEQKTLEKALPDTEIKWQELDSGGALRDAVIAGDVQVASMGASPFLVGVDAGVGWKTVAAMNQMNLQLMVTDPTIKSLKDLPKDAKIAMPAPDSIQSLPLRKAAGEQLGDPHALDKNIVGMGHPDGLQALVSGQIAGHLTAPPFVAQEAEAGAHPILKSYDLFGRTTFNAIYAKPDFLDANPDFTKAFYAALKESNALLSDDPAQAAELLSAESEGELTAAEVKTQITDPDVTWSLTPTGFGEFAEFMESVEMIKKAPASEDIYVDNEFNTDAS
;
A
#
# COMPACT_ATOMS: atom_id res chain seq x y z
N MET A 1 -36.23 32.78 -52.56
CA MET A 1 -35.08 33.35 -53.28
C MET A 1 -33.94 32.36 -53.14
N SER A 2 -33.76 31.33 -53.94
CA SER A 2 -33.36 31.17 -55.34
C SER A 2 -32.00 31.76 -55.67
N TYR A 3 -31.02 30.88 -55.87
CA TYR A 3 -30.15 30.65 -57.03
C TYR A 3 -28.97 29.73 -56.60
N ARG A 4 -28.81 28.50 -57.00
CA ARG A 4 -28.50 27.75 -58.25
C ARG A 4 -27.35 28.34 -59.10
N GLY A 5 -26.36 27.47 -59.36
CA GLY A 5 -25.38 27.51 -60.43
C GLY A 5 -24.14 26.67 -60.13
N SER A 6 -23.91 25.49 -60.51
CA SER A 6 -23.85 24.66 -61.69
C SER A 6 -22.72 25.04 -62.67
N ARG A 7 -21.87 24.06 -62.89
CA ARG A 7 -21.25 23.54 -64.18
C ARG A 7 -19.74 23.34 -64.02
N ARG A 8 -19.32 22.10 -64.19
CA ARG A 8 -18.80 21.35 -65.35
C ARG A 8 -17.49 21.95 -65.87
N GLY A 9 -16.40 21.24 -65.96
CA GLY A 9 -16.07 19.95 -66.48
C GLY A 9 -14.82 20.12 -67.34
N SER A 10 -13.95 19.16 -67.42
CA SER A 10 -13.43 18.74 -68.73
C SER A 10 -12.18 17.87 -68.56
N ARG A 11 -12.25 16.81 -69.27
CA ARG A 11 -11.36 15.69 -69.53
C ARG A 11 -10.09 16.02 -70.28
N ARG A 12 -9.20 15.06 -70.30
CA ARG A 12 -8.11 14.70 -71.21
C ARG A 12 -6.72 15.17 -70.72
N GLY A 13 -5.68 14.37 -70.76
CA GLY A 13 -5.42 13.18 -71.56
C GLY A 13 -4.14 12.45 -71.08
N VAL A 14 -4.15 11.24 -71.45
CA VAL A 14 -3.12 10.21 -71.44
C VAL A 14 -1.79 10.69 -72.01
N ARG A 15 -0.68 10.31 -71.38
CA ARG A 15 0.48 9.74 -72.10
C ARG A 15 1.42 9.01 -71.10
N SER A 16 1.55 7.74 -71.37
CA SER A 16 2.51 6.78 -70.79
C SER A 16 3.95 7.15 -71.15
N LEU A 17 4.87 7.01 -70.27
CA LEU A 17 6.26 6.67 -70.61
C LEU A 17 6.83 5.82 -69.46
N ALA A 18 7.21 4.62 -69.81
CA ALA A 18 7.93 3.65 -69.00
C ALA A 18 9.42 4.01 -69.03
N ALA A 19 10.06 3.84 -67.85
CA ALA A 19 11.50 3.59 -67.69
C ALA A 19 11.69 3.01 -66.29
N VAL A 20 11.83 1.70 -66.12
CA VAL A 20 13.05 0.90 -66.09
C VAL A 20 13.95 1.18 -64.85
N PHE A 21 13.89 0.22 -63.91
CA PHE A 21 14.92 -0.34 -63.03
C PHE A 21 15.81 0.56 -62.17
N ALA A 22 15.67 0.41 -60.86
CA ALA A 22 16.78 0.04 -59.97
C ALA A 22 16.21 -0.60 -58.69
N ALA A 23 16.28 -1.92 -58.64
CA ALA A 23 16.07 -2.69 -57.41
C ALA A 23 17.29 -2.50 -56.49
N THR A 24 17.14 -1.68 -55.46
CA THR A 24 18.06 -1.66 -54.33
C THR A 24 17.38 -2.40 -53.18
N LEU A 25 17.81 -3.63 -52.95
CA LEU A 25 17.55 -4.40 -51.75
C LEU A 25 18.17 -3.66 -50.54
N LEU A 26 17.35 -2.85 -49.85
CA LEU A 26 17.63 -2.48 -48.49
C LEU A 26 17.13 -3.62 -47.60
N THR A 27 18.04 -4.52 -47.23
CA THR A 27 17.90 -5.38 -46.07
C THR A 27 17.82 -4.48 -44.84
N GLY A 28 16.59 -4.08 -44.46
CA GLY A 28 16.28 -3.51 -43.18
C GLY A 28 16.48 -4.60 -42.12
N VAL A 29 17.58 -4.52 -41.39
CA VAL A 29 17.74 -5.21 -40.12
C VAL A 29 16.65 -4.64 -39.21
N LEU A 30 15.55 -5.35 -39.05
CA LEU A 30 14.62 -5.22 -37.96
C LEU A 30 15.43 -5.67 -36.70
N THR A 31 16.13 -4.74 -36.08
CA THR A 31 16.46 -4.87 -34.67
C THR A 31 15.12 -4.86 -33.94
N ALA A 32 14.55 -6.06 -33.75
CA ALA A 32 13.60 -6.28 -32.70
C ALA A 32 14.35 -5.94 -31.40
N CYS A 33 14.07 -4.77 -30.82
CA CYS A 33 14.29 -4.55 -29.42
C CYS A 33 13.40 -5.55 -28.68
N GLY A 34 13.88 -6.78 -28.53
CA GLY A 34 13.45 -7.63 -27.44
C GLY A 34 13.88 -6.87 -26.19
N ALA A 35 12.94 -6.43 -25.38
CA ALA A 35 13.18 -6.14 -24.00
C ALA A 35 13.64 -7.48 -23.38
N GLY A 36 14.95 -7.77 -23.48
CA GLY A 36 15.58 -8.73 -22.63
C GLY A 36 15.43 -8.17 -21.23
N ALA A 37 14.88 -8.95 -20.32
CA ALA A 37 15.05 -8.70 -18.91
C ALA A 37 16.55 -8.53 -18.69
N ASP A 38 16.96 -7.39 -18.19
CA ASP A 38 18.34 -7.16 -17.78
C ASP A 38 18.49 -8.00 -16.50
N ASP A 39 19.17 -9.15 -16.59
CA ASP A 39 19.38 -10.07 -15.46
C ASP A 39 20.39 -9.51 -14.43
N GLY A 40 20.77 -8.24 -14.55
CA GLY A 40 21.68 -7.55 -13.64
C GLY A 40 20.98 -6.86 -12.48
N PRO A 41 21.76 -6.40 -11.47
CA PRO A 41 21.23 -5.55 -10.39
C PRO A 41 20.55 -4.31 -10.95
N ALA A 42 19.44 -3.89 -10.32
CA ALA A 42 18.69 -2.74 -10.78
C ALA A 42 19.42 -1.42 -10.49
N ASP A 43 19.52 -0.54 -11.49
CA ASP A 43 20.08 0.81 -11.33
C ASP A 43 19.18 1.71 -10.48
N THR A 44 17.88 1.45 -10.46
CA THR A 44 16.86 2.18 -9.69
C THR A 44 15.96 1.20 -8.97
N ILE A 45 15.75 1.43 -7.67
CA ILE A 45 14.85 0.65 -6.82
C ILE A 45 13.83 1.58 -6.18
N THR A 46 12.55 1.32 -6.43
CA THR A 46 11.44 2.09 -5.84
C THR A 46 10.84 1.34 -4.66
N ILE A 47 10.80 2.01 -3.49
CA ILE A 47 10.17 1.53 -2.27
C ILE A 47 8.87 2.29 -2.07
N GLY A 48 7.73 1.58 -2.09
CA GLY A 48 6.40 2.13 -1.95
C GLY A 48 5.85 2.00 -0.52
N TYR A 49 5.21 3.07 -0.02
CA TYR A 49 4.61 3.13 1.31
C TYR A 49 3.34 4.01 1.29
N GLN A 50 2.64 4.11 2.42
CA GLN A 50 1.46 4.96 2.58
C GLN A 50 1.69 5.98 3.71
N PRO A 51 0.90 7.08 3.78
CA PRO A 51 0.99 8.04 4.87
C PRO A 51 0.75 7.42 6.25
N GLY A 52 1.48 7.87 7.26
CA GLY A 52 1.24 7.58 8.66
C GLY A 52 2.35 6.83 9.38
N LEU A 53 2.30 6.85 10.72
CA LEU A 53 3.32 6.25 11.59
C LEU A 53 3.38 4.72 11.51
N GLY A 54 2.41 4.07 10.90
CA GLY A 54 2.50 2.64 10.56
C GLY A 54 3.66 2.29 9.62
N TYR A 55 4.28 3.29 8.99
CA TYR A 55 5.44 3.15 8.10
C TYR A 55 6.75 3.68 8.72
N ALA A 56 6.75 3.98 10.01
CA ALA A 56 7.88 4.60 10.71
C ALA A 56 9.21 3.87 10.50
N THR A 57 9.21 2.52 10.43
CA THR A 57 10.43 1.74 10.12
C THR A 57 11.06 2.17 8.79
N LEU A 58 10.26 2.37 7.74
CA LEU A 58 10.74 2.83 6.44
C LEU A 58 11.07 4.32 6.44
N LEU A 59 10.27 5.13 7.13
CA LEU A 59 10.47 6.59 7.21
C LEU A 59 11.78 6.94 7.93
N VAL A 60 12.15 6.19 8.97
CA VAL A 60 13.48 6.32 9.63
C VAL A 60 14.61 5.99 8.65
N ILE A 61 14.49 4.90 7.87
CA ILE A 61 15.48 4.52 6.86
C ILE A 61 15.63 5.63 5.80
N LYS A 62 14.51 6.16 5.33
CA LYS A 62 14.41 7.24 4.35
C LYS A 62 15.07 8.53 4.87
N GLU A 63 14.70 8.99 6.07
CA GLU A 63 15.22 10.22 6.65
C GLU A 63 16.73 10.13 6.93
N GLN A 64 17.18 8.99 7.42
CA GLN A 64 18.60 8.73 7.62
C GLN A 64 19.39 8.50 6.32
N LYS A 65 18.71 8.31 5.18
CA LYS A 65 19.30 7.94 3.89
C LYS A 65 20.21 6.70 4.00
N THR A 66 19.75 5.71 4.75
CA THR A 66 20.56 4.53 5.10
C THR A 66 20.88 3.72 3.86
N LEU A 67 19.92 3.51 2.97
CA LEU A 67 20.09 2.75 1.74
C LEU A 67 20.94 3.51 0.72
N GLU A 68 20.69 4.80 0.53
CA GLU A 68 21.45 5.65 -0.39
C GLU A 68 22.94 5.73 -0.01
N LYS A 69 23.24 5.70 1.29
CA LYS A 69 24.63 5.66 1.78
C LYS A 69 25.28 4.29 1.59
N ALA A 70 24.51 3.21 1.74
CA ALA A 70 25.02 1.84 1.58
C ALA A 70 25.17 1.45 0.10
N LEU A 71 24.40 2.06 -0.80
CA LEU A 71 24.28 1.70 -2.21
C LEU A 71 24.48 2.94 -3.11
N PRO A 72 25.69 3.54 -3.12
CA PRO A 72 25.92 4.82 -3.81
C PRO A 72 25.74 4.76 -5.34
N ASP A 73 25.78 3.57 -5.93
CA ASP A 73 25.60 3.33 -7.36
C ASP A 73 24.17 2.95 -7.74
N THR A 74 23.26 2.84 -6.76
CA THR A 74 21.83 2.50 -6.98
C THR A 74 20.97 3.69 -6.59
N GLU A 75 20.09 4.13 -7.49
CA GLU A 75 19.11 5.17 -7.18
C GLU A 75 17.96 4.58 -6.34
N ILE A 76 17.80 5.01 -5.09
CA ILE A 76 16.68 4.64 -4.23
C ILE A 76 15.56 5.68 -4.37
N LYS A 77 14.39 5.25 -4.83
CA LYS A 77 13.18 6.09 -4.93
C LYS A 77 12.20 5.71 -3.85
N TRP A 78 11.63 6.72 -3.22
CA TRP A 78 10.56 6.58 -2.23
C TRP A 78 9.27 7.08 -2.86
N GLN A 79 8.23 6.21 -2.88
CA GLN A 79 6.95 6.53 -3.49
C GLN A 79 5.84 6.36 -2.47
N GLU A 80 5.18 7.46 -2.13
CA GLU A 80 3.99 7.46 -1.30
C GLU A 80 2.74 7.29 -2.16
N LEU A 81 1.84 6.39 -1.76
CA LEU A 81 0.56 6.12 -2.42
C LEU A 81 -0.55 5.98 -1.38
N ASP A 82 -1.78 6.36 -1.71
CA ASP A 82 -2.89 6.49 -0.76
C ASP A 82 -3.46 5.16 -0.26
N SER A 83 -3.15 4.03 -0.91
CA SER A 83 -3.72 2.73 -0.53
C SER A 83 -2.82 1.55 -0.89
N GLY A 84 -3.00 0.43 -0.15
CA GLY A 84 -2.35 -0.84 -0.48
C GLY A 84 -2.77 -1.41 -1.84
N GLY A 85 -3.99 -1.11 -2.30
CA GLY A 85 -4.44 -1.45 -3.66
C GLY A 85 -3.63 -0.71 -4.73
N ALA A 86 -3.38 0.60 -4.54
CA ALA A 86 -2.54 1.38 -5.45
C ALA A 86 -1.08 0.87 -5.46
N LEU A 87 -0.54 0.50 -4.29
CA LEU A 87 0.79 -0.12 -4.20
C LEU A 87 0.85 -1.48 -4.92
N ARG A 88 -0.17 -2.33 -4.76
CA ARG A 88 -0.27 -3.59 -5.49
C ARG A 88 -0.26 -3.37 -7.01
N ASP A 89 -1.05 -2.42 -7.49
CA ASP A 89 -1.13 -2.10 -8.91
C ASP A 89 0.20 -1.57 -9.44
N ALA A 90 0.92 -0.76 -8.66
CA ALA A 90 2.27 -0.29 -8.98
C ALA A 90 3.31 -1.44 -9.04
N VAL A 91 3.21 -2.44 -8.14
CA VAL A 91 4.05 -3.66 -8.21
C VAL A 91 3.74 -4.49 -9.45
N ILE A 92 2.46 -4.60 -9.82
CA ILE A 92 2.04 -5.30 -11.04
C ILE A 92 2.58 -4.59 -12.29
N ALA A 93 2.54 -3.27 -12.31
CA ALA A 93 3.08 -2.45 -13.39
C ALA A 93 4.62 -2.48 -13.47
N GLY A 94 5.32 -2.87 -12.39
CA GLY A 94 6.78 -2.85 -12.29
C GLY A 94 7.35 -1.50 -11.84
N ASP A 95 6.50 -0.55 -11.46
CA ASP A 95 6.89 0.80 -11.00
C ASP A 95 7.45 0.78 -9.57
N VAL A 96 7.03 -0.19 -8.76
CA VAL A 96 7.48 -0.41 -7.37
C VAL A 96 8.05 -1.82 -7.24
N GLN A 97 9.25 -1.94 -6.69
CA GLN A 97 9.93 -3.22 -6.47
C GLN A 97 9.72 -3.75 -5.05
N VAL A 98 9.68 -2.85 -4.07
CA VAL A 98 9.42 -3.17 -2.67
C VAL A 98 8.20 -2.36 -2.22
N ALA A 99 7.12 -3.03 -1.86
CA ALA A 99 5.89 -2.37 -1.40
C ALA A 99 5.66 -2.63 0.08
N SER A 100 5.08 -1.66 0.78
CA SER A 100 4.69 -1.82 2.18
C SER A 100 3.24 -1.43 2.39
N MET A 101 2.47 -2.34 2.97
CA MET A 101 1.04 -2.19 3.18
C MET A 101 0.51 -3.18 4.22
N GLY A 102 -0.77 -3.12 4.53
CA GLY A 102 -1.44 -4.14 5.34
C GLY A 102 -1.51 -5.51 4.65
N ALA A 103 -1.73 -6.56 5.43
CA ALA A 103 -1.77 -7.95 4.93
C ALA A 103 -2.89 -8.19 3.90
N SER A 104 -4.04 -7.50 4.00
CA SER A 104 -5.19 -7.76 3.13
C SER A 104 -4.91 -7.47 1.65
N PRO A 105 -4.47 -6.27 1.21
CA PRO A 105 -4.16 -6.02 -0.20
C PRO A 105 -3.02 -6.91 -0.73
N PHE A 106 -2.09 -7.34 0.15
CA PHE A 106 -1.08 -8.34 -0.19
C PHE A 106 -1.72 -9.70 -0.51
N LEU A 107 -2.57 -10.24 0.37
CA LEU A 107 -3.24 -11.53 0.18
C LEU A 107 -4.16 -11.51 -1.05
N VAL A 108 -4.86 -10.41 -1.33
CA VAL A 108 -5.59 -10.23 -2.60
C VAL A 108 -4.65 -10.31 -3.80
N GLY A 109 -3.45 -9.74 -3.71
CA GLY A 109 -2.44 -9.86 -4.76
C GLY A 109 -1.91 -11.29 -4.92
N VAL A 110 -1.71 -12.04 -3.82
CA VAL A 110 -1.35 -13.46 -3.86
C VAL A 110 -2.42 -14.28 -4.59
N ASP A 111 -3.70 -14.10 -4.23
CA ASP A 111 -4.84 -14.77 -4.90
C ASP A 111 -4.94 -14.41 -6.39
N ALA A 112 -4.52 -13.19 -6.76
CA ALA A 112 -4.42 -12.73 -8.15
C ALA A 112 -3.15 -13.19 -8.89
N GLY A 113 -2.22 -13.89 -8.22
CA GLY A 113 -1.01 -14.42 -8.82
C GLY A 113 0.16 -13.44 -8.99
N VAL A 114 0.25 -12.42 -8.15
CA VAL A 114 1.32 -11.38 -8.23
C VAL A 114 2.72 -11.97 -7.99
N GLY A 115 2.84 -13.07 -7.26
CA GLY A 115 4.12 -13.78 -7.04
C GLY A 115 5.08 -13.07 -6.07
N TRP A 116 4.59 -12.11 -5.29
CA TRP A 116 5.33 -11.46 -4.20
C TRP A 116 5.23 -12.26 -2.90
N LYS A 117 6.14 -12.00 -1.98
CA LYS A 117 6.16 -12.61 -0.65
C LYS A 117 6.43 -11.57 0.42
N THR A 118 6.07 -11.87 1.65
CA THR A 118 6.36 -11.05 2.83
C THR A 118 7.85 -11.13 3.14
N VAL A 119 8.53 -9.99 3.12
CA VAL A 119 9.95 -9.85 3.49
C VAL A 119 10.09 -9.76 5.00
N ALA A 120 9.32 -8.86 5.63
CA ALA A 120 9.30 -8.64 7.07
C ALA A 120 8.00 -7.95 7.48
N ALA A 121 7.59 -8.09 8.72
CA ALA A 121 6.63 -7.16 9.32
C ALA A 121 7.30 -5.80 9.61
N MET A 122 6.53 -4.82 10.01
CA MET A 122 7.03 -3.55 10.55
C MET A 122 6.48 -3.28 11.95
N ASN A 123 5.21 -3.60 12.18
CA ASN A 123 4.54 -3.30 13.45
C ASN A 123 3.23 -4.06 13.64
N GLN A 124 2.76 -3.99 14.87
CA GLN A 124 1.38 -4.30 15.27
C GLN A 124 0.77 -3.00 15.81
N MET A 125 -0.41 -2.61 15.32
CA MET A 125 -1.14 -1.42 15.75
C MET A 125 -2.63 -1.71 15.83
N ASN A 126 -3.28 -1.12 16.83
CA ASN A 126 -4.72 -1.26 17.02
C ASN A 126 -5.47 -0.31 16.09
N LEU A 127 -6.05 -0.84 15.02
CA LEU A 127 -6.90 -0.07 14.11
C LEU A 127 -8.22 0.28 14.79
N GLN A 128 -8.70 1.49 14.60
CA GLN A 128 -9.92 1.95 15.28
C GLN A 128 -10.90 2.60 14.30
N LEU A 129 -12.18 2.26 14.42
CA LEU A 129 -13.25 2.99 13.76
C LEU A 129 -13.65 4.17 14.64
N MET A 130 -13.23 5.35 14.24
CA MET A 130 -13.49 6.61 14.93
C MET A 130 -14.77 7.27 14.41
N VAL A 131 -15.59 7.81 15.31
CA VAL A 131 -16.82 8.55 15.00
C VAL A 131 -16.90 9.81 15.85
N THR A 132 -17.52 10.88 15.32
CA THR A 132 -17.67 12.16 16.06
C THR A 132 -19.03 12.28 16.77
N ASP A 133 -20.05 11.57 16.31
CA ASP A 133 -21.37 11.59 16.95
C ASP A 133 -21.36 10.79 18.26
N PRO A 134 -21.55 11.46 19.43
CA PRO A 134 -21.49 10.79 20.72
C PRO A 134 -22.62 9.80 20.97
N THR A 135 -23.64 9.73 20.13
CA THR A 135 -24.74 8.77 20.25
C THR A 135 -24.43 7.43 19.60
N ILE A 136 -23.44 7.37 18.69
CA ILE A 136 -23.00 6.14 18.04
C ILE A 136 -22.02 5.40 18.96
N LYS A 137 -22.35 4.22 19.42
CA LYS A 137 -21.55 3.40 20.34
C LYS A 137 -21.17 2.03 19.75
N SER A 138 -21.80 1.65 18.65
CA SER A 138 -21.60 0.36 17.96
C SER A 138 -21.96 0.48 16.49
N LEU A 139 -21.68 -0.53 15.68
CA LEU A 139 -22.09 -0.57 14.28
C LEU A 139 -23.63 -0.52 14.11
N LYS A 140 -24.40 -0.97 15.14
CA LYS A 140 -25.88 -0.93 15.11
C LYS A 140 -26.46 0.47 15.16
N ASP A 141 -25.69 1.42 15.70
CA ASP A 141 -26.14 2.82 15.86
C ASP A 141 -25.83 3.65 14.61
N LEU A 142 -25.05 3.11 13.66
CA LEU A 142 -24.70 3.81 12.41
C LEU A 142 -25.96 4.03 11.55
N PRO A 143 -26.15 5.25 10.98
CA PRO A 143 -27.15 5.49 9.96
C PRO A 143 -26.99 4.51 8.78
N LYS A 144 -28.10 4.13 8.14
CA LYS A 144 -28.08 3.18 7.02
C LYS A 144 -27.23 3.63 5.82
N ASP A 145 -27.11 4.92 5.64
CA ASP A 145 -26.34 5.60 4.59
C ASP A 145 -25.03 6.20 5.12
N ALA A 146 -24.62 5.80 6.33
CA ALA A 146 -23.34 6.21 6.91
C ALA A 146 -22.20 5.95 5.93
N LYS A 147 -21.30 6.92 5.75
CA LYS A 147 -20.07 6.73 5.00
C LYS A 147 -18.95 6.43 5.99
N ILE A 148 -18.21 5.36 5.73
CA ILE A 148 -17.06 4.91 6.53
C ILE A 148 -15.83 4.98 5.63
N ALA A 149 -14.91 5.91 5.92
CA ALA A 149 -13.67 6.02 5.16
C ALA A 149 -12.64 5.00 5.62
N MET A 150 -11.87 4.52 4.68
CA MET A 150 -10.63 3.73 4.82
C MET A 150 -9.86 3.79 3.50
N PRO A 151 -8.55 3.44 3.43
CA PRO A 151 -7.75 3.60 2.21
C PRO A 151 -8.34 2.96 0.96
N ALA A 152 -8.91 1.76 1.09
CA ALA A 152 -9.59 1.05 0.01
C ALA A 152 -10.53 -0.04 0.57
N PRO A 153 -11.52 -0.53 -0.19
CA PRO A 153 -12.42 -1.61 0.27
C PRO A 153 -11.72 -2.95 0.54
N ASP A 154 -10.53 -3.15 -0.01
CA ASP A 154 -9.66 -4.32 0.21
C ASP A 154 -8.49 -4.03 1.17
N SER A 155 -8.45 -2.85 1.80
CA SER A 155 -7.44 -2.53 2.81
C SER A 155 -7.58 -3.40 4.07
N ILE A 156 -6.52 -3.51 4.87
CA ILE A 156 -6.54 -4.29 6.11
C ILE A 156 -7.63 -3.79 7.08
N GLN A 157 -8.00 -2.52 7.02
CA GLN A 157 -9.08 -1.92 7.79
C GLN A 157 -10.45 -2.59 7.52
N SER A 158 -10.66 -3.11 6.32
CA SER A 158 -11.91 -3.77 5.96
C SER A 158 -12.15 -5.08 6.73
N LEU A 159 -11.08 -5.74 7.20
CA LEU A 159 -11.19 -7.01 7.93
C LEU A 159 -11.89 -6.83 9.28
N PRO A 160 -11.44 -5.95 10.21
CA PRO A 160 -12.16 -5.72 11.45
C PRO A 160 -13.57 -5.16 11.23
N LEU A 161 -13.81 -4.34 10.20
CA LEU A 161 -15.15 -3.87 9.90
C LEU A 161 -16.08 -5.02 9.52
N ARG A 162 -15.65 -5.92 8.62
CA ARG A 162 -16.47 -7.08 8.19
C ARG A 162 -16.66 -8.09 9.32
N LYS A 163 -15.62 -8.38 10.12
CA LYS A 163 -15.73 -9.29 11.26
C LYS A 163 -16.74 -8.75 12.27
N ALA A 164 -16.64 -7.48 12.65
CA ALA A 164 -17.61 -6.84 13.54
C ALA A 164 -19.02 -6.74 12.94
N ALA A 165 -19.15 -6.51 11.64
CA ALA A 165 -20.46 -6.52 10.97
C ALA A 165 -21.10 -7.91 11.04
N GLY A 166 -20.34 -8.98 10.80
CA GLY A 166 -20.82 -10.34 11.00
C GLY A 166 -21.32 -10.61 12.41
N GLU A 167 -20.55 -10.21 13.43
CA GLU A 167 -20.89 -10.39 14.84
C GLU A 167 -22.08 -9.51 15.32
N GLN A 168 -22.09 -8.23 14.92
CA GLN A 168 -23.07 -7.27 15.41
C GLN A 168 -24.33 -7.16 14.56
N LEU A 169 -24.21 -7.34 13.24
CA LEU A 169 -25.30 -7.14 12.26
C LEU A 169 -25.78 -8.45 11.63
N GLY A 170 -25.02 -9.57 11.85
CA GLY A 170 -25.36 -10.89 11.32
C GLY A 170 -24.94 -11.12 9.86
N ASP A 171 -24.26 -10.16 9.22
CA ASP A 171 -23.78 -10.24 7.85
C ASP A 171 -22.43 -9.48 7.74
N PRO A 172 -21.34 -10.15 7.40
CA PRO A 172 -20.04 -9.49 7.27
C PRO A 172 -20.01 -8.44 6.14
N HIS A 173 -20.90 -8.54 5.17
CA HIS A 173 -21.00 -7.60 4.05
C HIS A 173 -22.02 -6.46 4.27
N ALA A 174 -22.69 -6.42 5.43
CA ALA A 174 -23.74 -5.45 5.73
C ALA A 174 -23.32 -3.98 5.49
N LEU A 175 -22.04 -3.66 5.67
CA LEU A 175 -21.49 -2.32 5.54
C LEU A 175 -20.61 -2.10 4.30
N ASP A 176 -20.47 -3.07 3.39
CA ASP A 176 -19.59 -2.93 2.21
C ASP A 176 -19.94 -1.71 1.34
N LYS A 177 -21.23 -1.44 1.14
CA LYS A 177 -21.74 -0.28 0.40
C LYS A 177 -21.52 1.06 1.11
N ASN A 178 -21.19 1.03 2.39
CA ASN A 178 -20.93 2.18 3.23
C ASN A 178 -19.44 2.60 3.19
N ILE A 179 -18.58 1.71 2.68
CA ILE A 179 -17.13 1.96 2.58
C ILE A 179 -16.87 3.01 1.49
N VAL A 180 -16.08 4.01 1.85
CA VAL A 180 -15.56 5.03 0.93
C VAL A 180 -14.05 4.93 0.91
N GLY A 181 -13.46 4.64 -0.28
CA GLY A 181 -12.02 4.66 -0.48
C GLY A 181 -11.48 6.08 -0.35
N MET A 182 -10.61 6.32 0.63
CA MET A 182 -10.07 7.64 0.94
C MET A 182 -8.75 7.47 1.72
N GLY A 183 -7.69 8.15 1.31
CA GLY A 183 -6.44 8.19 2.06
C GLY A 183 -6.65 8.73 3.48
N HIS A 184 -5.82 8.32 4.43
CA HIS A 184 -6.01 8.70 5.82
C HIS A 184 -5.99 10.21 6.08
N PRO A 185 -5.13 11.04 5.45
CA PRO A 185 -5.17 12.49 5.63
C PRO A 185 -6.53 13.09 5.22
N ASP A 186 -7.08 12.65 4.08
CA ASP A 186 -8.39 13.09 3.60
C ASP A 186 -9.52 12.56 4.50
N GLY A 187 -9.39 11.32 4.99
CA GLY A 187 -10.32 10.69 5.93
C GLY A 187 -10.46 11.48 7.23
N LEU A 188 -9.34 11.92 7.82
CA LEU A 188 -9.30 12.80 8.98
C LEU A 188 -10.10 14.08 8.73
N GLN A 189 -9.82 14.78 7.62
CA GLN A 189 -10.50 16.03 7.29
C GLN A 189 -12.00 15.82 7.05
N ALA A 190 -12.35 14.73 6.36
CA ALA A 190 -13.75 14.39 6.09
C ALA A 190 -14.52 14.02 7.37
N LEU A 191 -13.89 13.33 8.33
CA LEU A 191 -14.50 12.99 9.63
C LEU A 191 -14.72 14.25 10.46
N VAL A 192 -13.69 15.08 10.62
CA VAL A 192 -13.75 16.31 11.45
C VAL A 192 -14.75 17.31 10.87
N SER A 193 -14.86 17.41 9.54
CA SER A 193 -15.86 18.27 8.87
C SER A 193 -17.28 17.68 8.83
N GLY A 194 -17.48 16.44 9.29
CA GLY A 194 -18.79 15.76 9.28
C GLY A 194 -19.26 15.30 7.89
N GLN A 195 -18.38 15.17 6.90
CA GLN A 195 -18.70 14.67 5.57
C GLN A 195 -18.86 13.14 5.55
N ILE A 196 -18.26 12.45 6.52
CA ILE A 196 -18.36 11.00 6.75
C ILE A 196 -18.77 10.74 8.20
N ALA A 197 -19.40 9.59 8.44
CA ALA A 197 -19.85 9.18 9.77
C ALA A 197 -18.75 8.50 10.59
N GLY A 198 -17.79 7.85 9.92
CA GLY A 198 -16.70 7.17 10.58
C GLY A 198 -15.45 7.06 9.71
N HIS A 199 -14.29 6.95 10.35
CA HIS A 199 -13.01 6.67 9.69
C HIS A 199 -12.34 5.50 10.40
N LEU A 200 -12.07 4.42 9.67
CA LEU A 200 -11.33 3.28 10.20
C LEU A 200 -9.85 3.48 9.90
N THR A 201 -9.09 3.82 10.94
CA THR A 201 -7.76 4.40 10.83
C THR A 201 -6.75 3.84 11.83
N ALA A 202 -5.54 4.39 11.81
CA ALA A 202 -4.39 4.03 12.63
C ALA A 202 -3.64 5.30 13.11
N PRO A 203 -2.65 5.21 14.01
CA PRO A 203 -1.77 6.34 14.33
C PRO A 203 -1.08 6.94 13.08
N PRO A 204 -0.94 8.28 12.94
CA PRO A 204 -1.27 9.29 13.96
C PRO A 204 -2.74 9.74 13.97
N PHE A 205 -3.52 9.35 13.00
CA PHE A 205 -4.86 9.87 12.74
C PHE A 205 -5.84 9.56 13.88
N VAL A 206 -5.73 8.40 14.55
CA VAL A 206 -6.53 8.07 15.73
C VAL A 206 -6.39 9.14 16.82
N ALA A 207 -5.17 9.59 17.10
CA ALA A 207 -4.91 10.61 18.11
C ALA A 207 -5.47 11.98 17.69
N GLN A 208 -5.22 12.39 16.44
CA GLN A 208 -5.70 13.65 15.89
C GLN A 208 -7.24 13.72 15.86
N GLU A 209 -7.90 12.63 15.52
CA GLU A 209 -9.35 12.52 15.53
C GLU A 209 -9.92 12.54 16.95
N ALA A 210 -9.24 11.91 17.91
CA ALA A 210 -9.62 11.96 19.33
C ALA A 210 -9.51 13.38 19.89
N GLU A 211 -8.47 14.14 19.54
CA GLU A 211 -8.31 15.55 19.89
C GLU A 211 -9.42 16.41 19.28
N ALA A 212 -9.91 16.06 18.10
CA ALA A 212 -11.07 16.70 17.46
C ALA A 212 -12.42 16.25 18.05
N GLY A 213 -12.42 15.40 19.10
CA GLY A 213 -13.62 14.95 19.81
C GLY A 213 -14.24 13.65 19.30
N ALA A 214 -13.58 12.95 18.38
CA ALA A 214 -14.01 11.64 17.96
C ALA A 214 -13.70 10.56 19.02
N HIS A 215 -14.41 9.45 18.97
CA HIS A 215 -14.19 8.30 19.85
C HIS A 215 -14.29 6.98 19.08
N PRO A 216 -13.58 5.93 19.52
CA PRO A 216 -13.63 4.64 18.86
C PRO A 216 -14.91 3.86 19.21
N ILE A 217 -15.49 3.21 18.22
CA ILE A 217 -16.60 2.25 18.36
C ILE A 217 -16.24 0.82 17.97
N LEU A 218 -15.04 0.63 17.41
CA LEU A 218 -14.48 -0.65 17.04
C LEU A 218 -12.97 -0.58 17.16
N LYS A 219 -12.36 -1.65 17.64
CA LYS A 219 -10.91 -1.83 17.71
C LYS A 219 -10.51 -3.19 17.12
N SER A 220 -9.48 -3.21 16.27
CA SER A 220 -9.05 -4.44 15.60
C SER A 220 -8.53 -5.50 16.57
N TYR A 221 -7.89 -5.08 17.66
CA TYR A 221 -7.36 -6.00 18.68
C TYR A 221 -8.43 -6.77 19.44
N ASP A 222 -9.65 -6.23 19.54
CA ASP A 222 -10.78 -6.93 20.15
C ASP A 222 -11.28 -8.09 19.28
N LEU A 223 -10.93 -8.09 17.98
CA LEU A 223 -11.41 -9.03 16.99
C LEU A 223 -10.35 -10.05 16.55
N PHE A 224 -9.12 -9.60 16.31
CA PHE A 224 -8.02 -10.42 15.79
C PHE A 224 -6.83 -10.52 16.76
N GLY A 225 -6.92 -9.92 17.96
CA GLY A 225 -5.77 -9.83 18.85
C GLY A 225 -4.67 -8.93 18.28
N ARG A 226 -3.46 -9.07 18.82
CA ARG A 226 -2.28 -8.33 18.34
C ARG A 226 -1.71 -9.02 17.11
N THR A 227 -2.03 -8.51 15.96
CA THR A 227 -1.57 -9.00 14.66
C THR A 227 -0.78 -7.93 13.92
N THR A 228 0.02 -8.34 12.95
CA THR A 228 0.75 -7.40 12.10
C THR A 228 -0.22 -6.46 11.40
N PHE A 229 0.04 -5.16 11.52
CA PHE A 229 -0.68 -4.14 10.77
C PHE A 229 -0.08 -3.95 9.39
N ASN A 230 1.18 -3.53 9.32
CA ASN A 230 1.90 -3.32 8.07
C ASN A 230 3.10 -4.24 7.96
N ALA A 231 3.36 -4.69 6.74
CA ALA A 231 4.50 -5.50 6.39
C ALA A 231 5.09 -5.07 5.03
N ILE A 232 6.23 -5.60 4.71
CA ILE A 232 7.03 -5.31 3.52
C ILE A 232 6.97 -6.52 2.60
N TYR A 233 6.77 -6.26 1.32
CA TYR A 233 6.58 -7.28 0.28
C TYR A 233 7.47 -7.00 -0.92
N ALA A 234 8.04 -8.06 -1.49
CA ALA A 234 8.81 -8.04 -2.72
C ALA A 234 8.68 -9.36 -3.47
N LYS A 235 9.01 -9.37 -4.76
CA LYS A 235 9.14 -10.62 -5.50
C LYS A 235 10.47 -11.28 -5.13
N PRO A 236 10.50 -12.59 -4.86
CA PRO A 236 11.75 -13.31 -4.54
C PRO A 236 12.82 -13.12 -5.62
N ASP A 237 12.45 -13.23 -6.89
CA ASP A 237 13.39 -13.06 -8.01
C ASP A 237 14.06 -11.67 -8.00
N PHE A 238 13.34 -10.62 -7.59
CA PHE A 238 13.92 -9.29 -7.44
C PHE A 238 14.96 -9.24 -6.31
N LEU A 239 14.67 -9.86 -5.16
CA LEU A 239 15.60 -9.92 -4.03
C LEU A 239 16.87 -10.71 -4.39
N ASP A 240 16.71 -11.82 -5.10
CA ASP A 240 17.81 -12.68 -5.56
C ASP A 240 18.69 -12.00 -6.62
N ALA A 241 18.07 -11.23 -7.53
CA ALA A 241 18.82 -10.46 -8.53
C ALA A 241 19.53 -9.23 -7.94
N ASN A 242 19.16 -8.77 -6.73
CA ASN A 242 19.70 -7.58 -6.07
C ASN A 242 20.25 -7.90 -4.67
N PRO A 243 21.28 -8.78 -4.54
CA PRO A 243 21.76 -9.28 -3.24
C PRO A 243 22.37 -8.18 -2.35
N ASP A 244 23.01 -7.18 -2.92
CA ASP A 244 23.59 -6.06 -2.16
C ASP A 244 22.48 -5.18 -1.57
N PHE A 245 21.43 -4.90 -2.36
CA PHE A 245 20.23 -4.21 -1.85
C PHE A 245 19.57 -5.02 -0.76
N THR A 246 19.32 -6.30 -0.98
CA THR A 246 18.66 -7.19 -0.02
C THR A 246 19.39 -7.20 1.32
N LYS A 247 20.72 -7.33 1.29
CA LYS A 247 21.55 -7.30 2.51
C LYS A 247 21.49 -5.93 3.20
N ALA A 248 21.64 -4.85 2.45
CA ALA A 248 21.60 -3.49 3.01
C ALA A 248 20.21 -3.18 3.59
N PHE A 249 19.15 -3.60 2.91
CA PHE A 249 17.78 -3.39 3.34
C PHE A 249 17.45 -4.16 4.63
N TYR A 250 17.88 -5.43 4.74
CA TYR A 250 17.70 -6.21 5.98
C TYR A 250 18.43 -5.60 7.17
N ALA A 251 19.65 -5.09 6.95
CA ALA A 251 20.39 -4.39 8.00
C ALA A 251 19.67 -3.10 8.41
N ALA A 252 19.22 -2.30 7.45
CA ALA A 252 18.50 -1.06 7.69
C ALA A 252 17.16 -1.30 8.44
N LEU A 253 16.43 -2.35 8.11
CA LEU A 253 15.21 -2.74 8.83
C LEU A 253 15.48 -3.06 10.30
N LYS A 254 16.54 -3.82 10.60
CA LYS A 254 16.93 -4.13 11.99
C LYS A 254 17.33 -2.88 12.77
N GLU A 255 18.17 -2.03 12.18
CA GLU A 255 18.63 -0.80 12.82
C GLU A 255 17.46 0.16 13.10
N SER A 256 16.57 0.34 12.12
CA SER A 256 15.40 1.20 12.27
C SER A 256 14.41 0.64 13.32
N ASN A 257 14.13 -0.66 13.30
CA ASN A 257 13.25 -1.29 14.28
C ASN A 257 13.82 -1.21 15.71
N ALA A 258 15.14 -1.40 15.85
CA ALA A 258 15.82 -1.23 17.13
C ALA A 258 15.75 0.23 17.60
N LEU A 259 15.95 1.21 16.71
CA LEU A 259 15.84 2.62 17.06
C LEU A 259 14.44 2.98 17.58
N LEU A 260 13.39 2.52 16.91
CA LEU A 260 12.00 2.74 17.33
C LEU A 260 11.69 2.16 18.72
N SER A 261 12.31 1.03 19.05
CA SER A 261 12.10 0.33 20.31
C SER A 261 12.99 0.84 21.44
N ASP A 262 14.28 1.05 21.19
CA ASP A 262 15.33 1.27 22.20
C ASP A 262 15.60 2.77 22.44
N ASP A 263 15.46 3.60 21.40
CA ASP A 263 15.58 5.06 21.50
C ASP A 263 14.44 5.80 20.78
N PRO A 264 13.21 5.68 21.30
CA PRO A 264 12.04 6.33 20.71
C PRO A 264 12.12 7.87 20.71
N ALA A 265 13.01 8.47 21.50
CA ALA A 265 13.22 9.90 21.47
C ALA A 265 13.94 10.33 20.19
N GLN A 266 15.02 9.63 19.82
CA GLN A 266 15.73 9.89 18.57
C GLN A 266 14.87 9.52 17.36
N ALA A 267 14.13 8.42 17.41
CA ALA A 267 13.20 8.05 16.35
C ALA A 267 12.14 9.13 16.12
N ALA A 268 11.60 9.70 17.20
CA ALA A 268 10.59 10.76 17.12
C ALA A 268 11.13 12.07 16.50
N GLU A 269 12.37 12.44 16.77
CA GLU A 269 13.01 13.61 16.12
C GLU A 269 13.11 13.40 14.59
N LEU A 270 13.54 12.21 14.14
CA LEU A 270 13.64 11.88 12.72
C LEU A 270 12.25 11.89 12.04
N LEU A 271 11.26 11.27 12.65
CA LEU A 271 9.90 11.18 12.11
C LEU A 271 9.18 12.53 12.11
N SER A 272 9.47 13.39 13.10
CA SER A 272 8.97 14.76 13.11
C SER A 272 9.57 15.59 11.98
N ALA A 273 10.85 15.41 11.69
CA ALA A 273 11.50 16.08 10.57
C ALA A 273 10.94 15.58 9.21
N GLU A 274 10.68 14.28 9.09
CA GLU A 274 10.10 13.67 7.89
C GLU A 274 8.67 14.16 7.62
N SER A 275 7.87 14.41 8.67
CA SER A 275 6.52 14.96 8.57
C SER A 275 6.48 16.46 8.22
N GLU A 276 7.62 17.08 7.88
CA GLU A 276 7.75 18.51 7.58
C GLU A 276 7.16 19.43 8.69
N GLY A 277 7.11 18.91 9.92
CA GLY A 277 6.61 19.63 11.10
C GLY A 277 5.10 19.57 11.31
N GLU A 278 4.39 18.71 10.58
CA GLU A 278 2.97 18.41 10.85
C GLU A 278 2.76 17.77 12.23
N LEU A 279 3.76 17.00 12.70
CA LEU A 279 3.80 16.39 14.01
C LEU A 279 5.05 16.85 14.76
N THR A 280 4.90 17.23 16.02
CA THR A 280 6.04 17.49 16.90
C THR A 280 6.70 16.17 17.33
N ALA A 281 7.99 16.22 17.66
CA ALA A 281 8.69 15.05 18.20
C ALA A 281 8.04 14.49 19.48
N ALA A 282 7.41 15.35 20.29
CA ALA A 282 6.70 14.92 21.50
C ALA A 282 5.42 14.12 21.16
N GLU A 283 4.64 14.56 20.18
CA GLU A 283 3.45 13.87 19.69
C GLU A 283 3.84 12.54 19.05
N VAL A 284 4.84 12.55 18.16
CA VAL A 284 5.35 11.31 17.54
C VAL A 284 5.81 10.34 18.61
N LYS A 285 6.63 10.79 19.57
CA LYS A 285 7.12 9.92 20.67
C LYS A 285 5.96 9.29 21.44
N THR A 286 4.94 10.07 21.79
CA THR A 286 3.76 9.55 22.50
C THR A 286 3.08 8.44 21.70
N GLN A 287 2.97 8.58 20.39
CA GLN A 287 2.28 7.63 19.53
C GLN A 287 3.10 6.38 19.23
N ILE A 288 4.42 6.50 18.99
CA ILE A 288 5.26 5.34 18.71
C ILE A 288 5.57 4.50 19.97
N THR A 289 5.33 5.07 21.16
CA THR A 289 5.46 4.37 22.46
C THR A 289 4.10 4.01 23.08
N ASP A 290 3.00 4.17 22.34
CA ASP A 290 1.68 3.74 22.80
C ASP A 290 1.67 2.25 23.11
N PRO A 291 1.06 1.79 24.22
CA PRO A 291 0.98 0.37 24.58
C PRO A 291 0.34 -0.53 23.52
N ASP A 292 -0.48 0.04 22.65
CA ASP A 292 -1.09 -0.68 21.53
C ASP A 292 -0.21 -0.73 20.26
N VAL A 293 1.00 -0.16 20.32
CA VAL A 293 2.00 -0.22 19.25
C VAL A 293 3.13 -1.17 19.63
N THR A 294 3.48 -2.07 18.74
CA THR A 294 4.65 -2.97 18.89
C THR A 294 5.45 -2.94 17.59
N TRP A 295 6.72 -2.61 17.69
CA TRP A 295 7.67 -2.66 16.58
C TRP A 295 8.26 -4.06 16.49
N SER A 296 7.98 -4.77 15.39
CA SER A 296 8.43 -6.15 15.19
C SER A 296 8.63 -6.43 13.71
N LEU A 297 9.72 -7.09 13.38
CA LEU A 297 10.00 -7.56 12.02
C LEU A 297 9.42 -8.95 11.73
N THR A 298 8.95 -9.67 12.77
CA THR A 298 8.33 -10.98 12.62
C THR A 298 6.84 -10.85 12.32
N PRO A 299 6.35 -11.37 11.18
CA PRO A 299 4.93 -11.36 10.83
C PRO A 299 4.10 -12.25 11.76
N THR A 300 2.90 -11.77 12.11
CA THR A 300 1.92 -12.51 12.92
C THR A 300 0.51 -12.30 12.40
N GLY A 301 -0.33 -13.34 12.46
CA GLY A 301 -1.76 -13.29 12.16
C GLY A 301 -2.12 -13.37 10.67
N PHE A 302 -1.18 -13.60 9.78
CA PHE A 302 -1.47 -13.70 8.34
C PHE A 302 -2.36 -14.88 8.00
N GLY A 303 -2.14 -16.03 8.66
CA GLY A 303 -2.99 -17.21 8.49
C GLY A 303 -4.44 -16.92 8.90
N GLU A 304 -4.66 -16.28 10.07
CA GLU A 304 -6.01 -15.91 10.52
C GLU A 304 -6.67 -14.92 9.56
N PHE A 305 -5.91 -13.93 9.06
CA PHE A 305 -6.43 -13.00 8.05
C PHE A 305 -6.83 -13.72 6.76
N ALA A 306 -5.99 -14.63 6.26
CA ALA A 306 -6.25 -15.37 5.03
C ALA A 306 -7.50 -16.27 5.16
N GLU A 307 -7.63 -16.99 6.27
CA GLU A 307 -8.81 -17.82 6.56
C GLU A 307 -10.08 -16.97 6.67
N PHE A 308 -10.01 -15.83 7.35
CA PHE A 308 -11.13 -14.91 7.43
C PHE A 308 -11.49 -14.34 6.05
N MET A 309 -10.50 -13.91 5.26
CA MET A 309 -10.72 -13.36 3.91
C MET A 309 -11.33 -14.41 2.97
N GLU A 310 -10.94 -15.68 3.06
CA GLU A 310 -11.58 -16.77 2.33
C GLU A 310 -13.05 -16.94 2.76
N SER A 311 -13.32 -16.91 4.08
CA SER A 311 -14.67 -17.09 4.63
C SER A 311 -15.66 -16.00 4.22
N VAL A 312 -15.15 -14.80 3.88
CA VAL A 312 -15.94 -13.64 3.42
C VAL A 312 -15.70 -13.34 1.92
N GLU A 313 -15.23 -14.31 1.17
CA GLU A 313 -15.08 -14.26 -0.30
C GLU A 313 -14.20 -13.09 -0.82
N MET A 314 -13.30 -12.55 0.01
CA MET A 314 -12.31 -11.54 -0.41
C MET A 314 -11.17 -12.15 -1.23
N ILE A 315 -10.84 -13.43 -0.96
CA ILE A 315 -9.93 -14.28 -1.73
C ILE A 315 -10.58 -15.64 -1.95
N LYS A 316 -10.15 -16.36 -2.99
CA LYS A 316 -10.74 -17.67 -3.34
C LYS A 316 -10.28 -18.77 -2.40
N LYS A 317 -9.04 -18.67 -1.92
CA LYS A 317 -8.42 -19.68 -1.06
C LYS A 317 -7.30 -19.04 -0.22
N ALA A 318 -7.26 -19.39 1.07
CA ALA A 318 -6.16 -19.05 1.94
C ALA A 318 -4.86 -19.72 1.43
N PRO A 319 -3.79 -18.94 1.18
CA PRO A 319 -2.50 -19.49 0.76
C PRO A 319 -1.82 -20.24 1.91
N ALA A 320 -0.94 -21.19 1.56
CA ALA A 320 -0.08 -21.82 2.55
C ALA A 320 1.04 -20.88 3.00
N SER A 321 1.57 -21.06 4.21
CA SER A 321 2.61 -20.18 4.78
C SER A 321 3.86 -20.13 3.89
N GLU A 322 4.29 -21.25 3.29
CA GLU A 322 5.43 -21.30 2.39
C GLU A 322 5.24 -20.48 1.10
N ASP A 323 4.00 -20.16 0.74
CA ASP A 323 3.69 -19.38 -0.45
C ASP A 323 3.76 -17.87 -0.19
N ILE A 324 3.67 -17.43 1.06
CA ILE A 324 3.54 -16.01 1.42
C ILE A 324 4.73 -15.40 2.14
N TYR A 325 5.73 -16.19 2.56
CA TYR A 325 6.92 -15.68 3.24
C TYR A 325 8.19 -15.93 2.44
N VAL A 326 9.09 -14.95 2.43
CA VAL A 326 10.49 -15.15 2.00
C VAL A 326 11.20 -15.97 3.06
N ASP A 327 12.03 -16.93 2.64
CA ASP A 327 12.90 -17.68 3.56
C ASP A 327 14.03 -16.78 4.03
N ASN A 328 13.87 -16.16 5.19
CA ASN A 328 14.84 -15.28 5.81
C ASN A 328 14.70 -15.24 7.35
N GLU A 329 15.62 -14.53 8.00
CA GLU A 329 15.68 -14.44 9.45
C GLU A 329 14.46 -13.79 10.15
N PHE A 330 13.65 -13.00 9.43
CA PHE A 330 12.47 -12.32 9.99
C PHE A 330 11.24 -13.23 10.01
N ASN A 331 11.21 -14.24 9.15
CA ASN A 331 10.04 -15.07 8.91
C ASN A 331 10.15 -16.47 9.55
N THR A 332 11.19 -16.75 10.35
CA THR A 332 11.40 -18.04 11.00
C THR A 332 10.23 -18.43 11.93
N ASP A 333 9.65 -17.45 12.62
CA ASP A 333 8.54 -17.61 13.56
C ASP A 333 7.25 -16.94 13.06
N ALA A 334 7.12 -16.73 11.72
CA ALA A 334 5.95 -16.13 11.11
C ALA A 334 4.68 -17.00 11.28
N SER A 335 3.51 -16.37 11.48
CA SER A 335 2.22 -17.06 11.69
C SER A 335 1.03 -16.34 11.01
#